data_2f49fb806fe0a1f8e3e6733823d8fd52
#
_entry.id   2f49fb806fe0a1f8e3e6733823d8fd52
#
_cell.length_a   1.000
_cell.length_b   1.000
_cell.length_c   1.000
_cell.angle_alpha   90.00
_cell.angle_beta   90.00
_cell.angle_gamma   90.00
#
_symmetry.space_group_name_H-M   'P 1'
#
loop_
_entity.id
_entity.type
_entity.pdbx_description
1 polymer ?
#
loop_
_entity_poly.entity_id
_entity_poly.type
_entity_poly.pdbx_seq_one_letter_code
_entity_poly.pdbx_strand_id
1 'polypeptide(L)'
;MQRLNSIYLHLLEEVSLDFTRYIYSEINWKNRLLLLKGSKGVGKTTMLLQHIKRTFPDVTKAFYASADNSWFTTHTMVDLAEYLVAHGVTHLFLDEVHKYVNWDREIKEIYDSF
;
A
#
# COMPACT_ATOMS: atom_id res chain seq x y z
N MET A 1 -3.24 -6.35 13.08
CA MET A 1 -2.12 -5.75 12.32
C MET A 1 -0.94 -6.70 12.10
N GLN A 2 -0.69 -7.60 13.02
CA GLN A 2 0.43 -8.54 12.88
C GLN A 2 0.37 -9.32 11.56
N ARG A 3 -0.82 -9.78 11.16
CA ARG A 3 -1.00 -10.53 9.93
C ARG A 3 -0.71 -9.69 8.68
N LEU A 4 -1.23 -8.47 8.61
CA LEU A 4 -0.95 -7.58 7.48
C LEU A 4 0.52 -7.25 7.40
N ASN A 5 1.15 -6.99 8.54
CA ASN A 5 2.57 -6.69 8.57
C ASN A 5 3.41 -7.88 8.09
N SER A 6 3.07 -9.09 8.51
CA SER A 6 3.77 -10.30 8.06
C SER A 6 3.62 -10.50 6.56
N ILE A 7 2.44 -10.26 6.01
CA ILE A 7 2.19 -10.36 4.57
C ILE A 7 3.05 -9.35 3.82
N TYR A 8 3.08 -8.10 4.29
CA TYR A 8 3.87 -7.04 3.67
C TYR A 8 5.36 -7.40 3.62
N LEU A 9 5.93 -7.80 4.75
CA LEU A 9 7.35 -8.14 4.82
C LEU A 9 7.68 -9.35 3.95
N HIS A 10 6.81 -10.36 3.92
CA HIS A 10 7.00 -11.53 3.07
C HIS A 10 6.99 -11.15 1.59
N LEU A 11 6.04 -10.31 1.17
CA LEU A 11 5.95 -9.85 -0.21
C LEU A 11 7.19 -9.07 -0.62
N LEU A 12 7.71 -8.21 0.25
CA LEU A 12 8.95 -7.48 -0.03
C LEU A 12 10.12 -8.42 -0.23
N GLU A 13 10.22 -9.45 0.59
CA GLU A 13 11.30 -10.43 0.50
C GLU A 13 11.28 -11.18 -0.84
N GLU A 14 10.10 -11.48 -1.34
CA GLU A 14 9.92 -12.27 -2.55
C GLU A 14 10.05 -11.45 -3.85
N VAL A 15 9.93 -10.13 -3.79
CA VAL A 15 9.92 -9.33 -5.01
C VAL A 15 11.33 -9.18 -5.60
N SER A 16 11.43 -9.41 -6.92
CA SER A 16 12.68 -9.24 -7.67
C SER A 16 12.81 -7.81 -8.17
N LEU A 17 14.04 -7.28 -8.16
CA LEU A 17 14.35 -5.96 -8.71
C LEU A 17 14.88 -6.03 -10.14
N ASP A 18 14.92 -7.23 -10.74
CA ASP A 18 15.50 -7.44 -12.06
C ASP A 18 14.66 -6.85 -13.18
N PHE A 19 13.39 -6.65 -12.96
CA PHE A 19 12.46 -6.15 -13.97
C PHE A 19 11.69 -4.97 -13.42
N THR A 20 11.59 -3.88 -14.22
CA THR A 20 10.81 -2.70 -13.86
C THR A 20 9.88 -2.35 -15.00
N ARG A 21 8.59 -2.19 -14.73
CA ARG A 21 7.63 -1.82 -15.76
C ARG A 21 7.80 -0.35 -16.13
N TYR A 22 7.57 -0.05 -17.42
CA TYR A 22 7.73 1.32 -17.94
C TYR A 22 6.80 2.32 -17.24
N ILE A 23 5.62 1.90 -16.82
CA ILE A 23 4.65 2.77 -16.15
C ILE A 23 5.17 3.30 -14.80
N TYR A 24 6.21 2.68 -14.27
CA TYR A 24 6.83 3.14 -13.03
C TYR A 24 7.18 4.62 -13.07
N SER A 25 7.70 5.11 -14.18
CA SER A 25 8.11 6.51 -14.32
C SER A 25 6.94 7.48 -14.45
N GLU A 26 5.73 6.98 -14.71
CA GLU A 26 4.54 7.81 -14.90
C GLU A 26 3.77 8.05 -13.59
N ILE A 27 4.15 7.37 -12.52
CA ILE A 27 3.47 7.47 -11.24
C ILE A 27 4.12 8.55 -10.38
N ASN A 28 3.30 9.37 -9.72
CA ASN A 28 3.82 10.36 -8.79
C ASN A 28 4.15 9.70 -7.44
N TRP A 29 5.37 9.20 -7.33
CA TRP A 29 5.83 8.48 -6.15
C TRP A 29 6.07 9.37 -4.93
N LYS A 30 5.96 10.68 -5.08
CA LYS A 30 6.18 11.61 -3.96
C LYS A 30 4.97 11.69 -3.02
N ASN A 31 3.81 11.21 -3.45
CA ASN A 31 2.63 11.20 -2.61
C ASN A 31 2.80 10.22 -1.45
N ARG A 32 2.40 10.63 -0.26
CA ARG A 32 2.45 9.77 0.93
C ARG A 32 1.35 8.72 0.94
N LEU A 33 0.27 8.94 0.20
CA LEU A 33 -0.79 7.97 0.02
C LEU A 33 -0.92 7.68 -1.47
N LEU A 34 -0.67 6.44 -1.86
CA LEU A 34 -0.78 5.99 -3.23
C LEU A 34 -1.82 4.89 -3.33
N LEU A 35 -2.76 5.06 -4.25
CA LEU A 35 -3.89 4.15 -4.43
C LEU A 35 -3.87 3.59 -5.84
N LEU A 36 -4.06 2.28 -5.96
CA LEU A 36 -4.18 1.63 -7.25
C LEU A 36 -5.48 0.87 -7.37
N LYS A 37 -6.09 0.98 -8.54
CA LYS A 37 -7.26 0.21 -8.95
C LYS A 37 -6.89 -0.61 -10.18
N GLY A 38 -7.66 -1.67 -10.44
CA GLY A 38 -7.48 -2.47 -11.63
C GLY A 38 -7.27 -3.94 -11.32
N SER A 39 -7.15 -4.74 -12.38
CA SER A 39 -7.09 -6.19 -12.27
C SER A 39 -5.75 -6.66 -11.71
N LYS A 40 -5.81 -7.71 -10.92
CA LYS A 40 -4.60 -8.43 -10.50
C LYS A 40 -3.91 -9.03 -11.73
N GLY A 41 -2.63 -9.31 -11.61
CA GLY A 41 -1.88 -9.99 -12.66
C GLY A 41 -1.29 -9.08 -13.71
N VAL A 42 -1.49 -7.77 -13.61
CA VAL A 42 -0.86 -6.81 -14.54
C VAL A 42 0.43 -6.22 -13.96
N GLY A 43 0.94 -6.78 -12.86
CA GLY A 43 2.22 -6.38 -12.29
C GLY A 43 2.18 -5.14 -11.40
N LYS A 44 1.00 -4.64 -11.03
CA LYS A 44 0.88 -3.45 -10.18
C LYS A 44 1.48 -3.67 -8.79
N THR A 45 1.14 -4.80 -8.19
CA THR A 45 1.65 -5.16 -6.86
C THR A 45 3.16 -5.24 -6.85
N THR A 46 3.72 -5.93 -7.85
CA THR A 46 5.16 -6.05 -7.99
C THR A 46 5.82 -4.67 -8.12
N MET A 47 5.23 -3.80 -8.93
CA MET A 47 5.74 -2.45 -9.14
C MET A 47 5.78 -1.64 -7.84
N LEU A 48 4.71 -1.69 -7.05
CA LEU A 48 4.67 -0.99 -5.76
C LEU A 48 5.73 -1.51 -4.81
N LEU A 49 5.85 -2.82 -4.71
CA LEU A 49 6.82 -3.46 -3.81
C LEU A 49 8.26 -3.17 -4.24
N GLN A 50 8.52 -3.17 -5.56
CA GLN A 50 9.84 -2.80 -6.08
C GLN A 50 10.20 -1.36 -5.71
N HIS A 51 9.23 -0.44 -5.84
CA HIS A 51 9.45 0.94 -5.47
C HIS A 51 9.82 1.07 -3.99
N ILE A 52 9.08 0.40 -3.12
CA ILE A 52 9.35 0.44 -1.68
C ILE A 52 10.76 -0.10 -1.41
N LYS A 53 11.10 -1.22 -1.99
CA LYS A 53 12.38 -1.89 -1.75
C LYS A 53 13.56 -1.04 -2.23
N ARG A 54 13.39 -0.29 -3.33
CA ARG A 54 14.45 0.57 -3.88
C ARG A 54 14.57 1.90 -3.15
N THR A 55 13.45 2.43 -2.67
CA THR A 55 13.37 3.83 -2.20
C THR A 55 13.58 3.96 -0.71
N PHE A 56 13.09 2.99 0.07
CA PHE A 56 13.08 3.09 1.53
C PHE A 56 14.19 2.25 2.12
N PRO A 57 15.29 2.88 2.62
CA PRO A 57 16.32 2.14 3.36
C PRO A 57 15.74 1.43 4.58
N ASP A 58 14.78 2.08 5.23
CA ASP A 58 14.01 1.50 6.33
C ASP A 58 12.59 1.21 5.82
N VAL A 59 12.32 -0.04 5.46
CA VAL A 59 11.02 -0.44 4.91
C VAL A 59 9.88 -0.31 5.91
N THR A 60 10.19 -0.10 7.19
CA THR A 60 9.15 0.15 8.21
C THR A 60 8.55 1.55 8.12
N LYS A 61 9.13 2.44 7.32
CA LYS A 61 8.57 3.78 7.06
C LYS A 61 7.51 3.77 5.97
N ALA A 62 7.36 2.66 5.26
CA ALA A 62 6.35 2.46 4.24
C ALA A 62 5.48 1.27 4.61
N PHE A 63 4.30 1.19 4.03
CA PHE A 63 3.43 0.03 4.23
C PHE A 63 2.63 -0.22 2.96
N TYR A 64 2.52 -1.49 2.58
CA TYR A 64 1.68 -1.96 1.48
C TYR A 64 0.58 -2.85 2.03
N ALA A 65 -0.64 -2.65 1.55
CA ALA A 65 -1.73 -3.56 1.83
C ALA A 65 -2.68 -3.62 0.63
N SER A 66 -3.33 -4.78 0.47
CA SER A 66 -4.38 -4.94 -0.52
C SER A 66 -5.73 -4.78 0.17
N ALA A 67 -6.58 -3.93 -0.38
CA ALA A 67 -7.89 -3.64 0.21
C ALA A 67 -8.86 -4.82 0.10
N ASP A 68 -8.53 -5.86 -0.68
CA ASP A 68 -9.34 -7.08 -0.73
C ASP A 68 -8.94 -8.12 0.32
N ASN A 69 -7.97 -7.80 1.17
CA ASN A 69 -7.59 -8.69 2.27
C ASN A 69 -8.71 -8.80 3.28
N SER A 70 -8.90 -10.01 3.84
CA SER A 70 -9.98 -10.28 4.81
C SER A 70 -9.88 -9.42 6.08
N TRP A 71 -8.72 -8.85 6.39
CA TRP A 71 -8.57 -7.94 7.52
C TRP A 71 -9.56 -6.77 7.43
N PHE A 72 -9.82 -6.29 6.19
CA PHE A 72 -10.72 -5.16 5.95
C PHE A 72 -12.21 -5.52 6.07
N THR A 73 -12.54 -6.79 6.32
CA THR A 73 -13.93 -7.15 6.63
C THR A 73 -14.32 -6.79 8.06
N THR A 74 -13.33 -6.63 8.95
CA THR A 74 -13.55 -6.30 10.36
C THR A 74 -12.88 -5.01 10.78
N HIS A 75 -12.11 -4.38 9.90
CA HIS A 75 -11.40 -3.13 10.18
C HIS A 75 -11.55 -2.18 9.01
N THR A 76 -11.43 -0.88 9.25
CA THR A 76 -11.54 0.12 8.20
C THR A 76 -10.17 0.57 7.69
N MET A 77 -10.17 1.22 6.53
CA MET A 77 -8.95 1.86 6.02
C MET A 77 -8.48 2.96 6.96
N VAL A 78 -9.41 3.68 7.60
CA VAL A 78 -9.09 4.71 8.58
C VAL A 78 -8.39 4.09 9.78
N ASP A 79 -8.87 2.94 10.25
CA ASP A 79 -8.21 2.20 11.34
C ASP A 79 -6.76 1.88 10.99
N LEU A 80 -6.53 1.44 9.75
CA LEU A 80 -5.18 1.13 9.28
C LEU A 80 -4.31 2.39 9.30
N ALA A 81 -4.80 3.50 8.76
CA ALA A 81 -4.05 4.74 8.70
C ALA A 81 -3.69 5.25 10.11
N GLU A 82 -4.64 5.19 11.05
CA GLU A 82 -4.38 5.59 12.44
C GLU A 82 -3.27 4.76 13.06
N TYR A 83 -3.34 3.45 12.88
CA TYR A 83 -2.31 2.54 13.41
C TYR A 83 -0.94 2.87 12.83
N LEU A 84 -0.87 3.04 11.50
CA LEU A 84 0.40 3.26 10.82
C LEU A 84 1.06 4.58 11.22
N VAL A 85 0.27 5.65 11.32
CA VAL A 85 0.78 6.95 11.75
C VAL A 85 1.33 6.85 13.16
N ALA A 86 0.63 6.17 14.06
CA ALA A 86 1.06 5.98 15.45
C ALA A 86 2.37 5.20 15.53
N HIS A 87 2.70 4.37 14.53
CA HIS A 87 3.90 3.55 14.51
C HIS A 87 5.00 4.10 13.60
N GLY A 88 4.88 5.36 13.18
CA GLY A 88 5.93 6.07 12.45
C GLY A 88 5.98 5.79 10.95
N VAL A 89 4.96 5.18 10.38
CA VAL A 89 4.87 4.97 8.94
C VAL A 89 4.53 6.31 8.26
N THR A 90 5.27 6.64 7.20
CA THR A 90 5.10 7.91 6.50
C THR A 90 4.45 7.77 5.13
N HIS A 91 4.47 6.57 4.55
CA HIS A 91 3.95 6.32 3.21
C HIS A 91 3.10 5.07 3.19
N LEU A 92 1.89 5.18 2.65
CA LEU A 92 0.95 4.07 2.55
C LEU A 92 0.62 3.80 1.07
N PHE A 93 0.75 2.55 0.68
CA PHE A 93 0.46 2.06 -0.67
C PHE A 93 -0.69 1.07 -0.57
N LEU A 94 -1.86 1.45 -1.09
CA LEU A 94 -3.05 0.61 -1.09
C LEU A 94 -3.37 0.13 -2.50
N ASP A 95 -3.48 -1.19 -2.63
CA ASP A 95 -3.83 -1.85 -3.89
C ASP A 95 -5.27 -2.36 -3.83
N GLU A 96 -5.88 -2.56 -4.98
CA GLU A 96 -7.23 -3.13 -5.10
C GLU A 96 -8.29 -2.34 -4.34
N VAL A 97 -8.15 -1.00 -4.27
CA VAL A 97 -9.03 -0.17 -3.45
C VAL A 97 -10.50 -0.23 -3.89
N HIS A 98 -10.74 -0.51 -5.17
CA HIS A 98 -12.10 -0.63 -5.72
C HIS A 98 -12.88 -1.79 -5.10
N LYS A 99 -12.20 -2.74 -4.45
CA LYS A 99 -12.82 -3.87 -3.78
C LYS A 99 -13.32 -3.55 -2.38
N TYR A 100 -13.01 -2.37 -1.88
CA TYR A 100 -13.42 -1.93 -0.55
C TYR A 100 -14.66 -1.04 -0.65
N VAL A 101 -15.72 -1.39 0.07
CA VAL A 101 -16.96 -0.60 0.07
C VAL A 101 -16.69 0.77 0.71
N ASN A 102 -17.17 1.84 0.06
CA ASN A 102 -16.98 3.23 0.52
C ASN A 102 -15.52 3.68 0.56
N TRP A 103 -14.67 3.11 -0.29
CA TRP A 103 -13.24 3.46 -0.31
C TRP A 103 -13.01 4.96 -0.55
N ASP A 104 -13.79 5.58 -1.42
CA ASP A 104 -13.65 6.98 -1.77
C ASP A 104 -13.90 7.90 -0.57
N ARG A 105 -14.91 7.60 0.23
CA ARG A 105 -15.23 8.37 1.44
C ARG A 105 -14.11 8.25 2.47
N GLU A 106 -13.62 7.06 2.71
CA GLU A 106 -12.59 6.83 3.71
C GLU A 106 -11.25 7.42 3.28
N ILE A 107 -10.92 7.38 2.00
CA ILE A 107 -9.69 8.00 1.49
C ILE A 107 -9.72 9.50 1.72
N LYS A 108 -10.87 10.16 1.49
CA LYS A 108 -11.00 11.58 1.78
C LYS A 108 -10.77 11.87 3.26
N GLU A 109 -11.34 11.04 4.13
CA GLU A 109 -11.15 11.17 5.56
C GLU A 109 -9.69 11.05 5.96
N ILE A 110 -8.98 10.10 5.37
CA ILE A 110 -7.55 9.90 5.63
C ILE A 110 -6.75 11.14 5.19
N TYR A 111 -7.00 11.66 4.00
CA TYR A 111 -6.33 12.86 3.53
C TYR A 111 -6.57 14.05 4.43
N ASP A 112 -7.78 14.20 4.96
CA ASP A 112 -8.14 15.34 5.79
C ASP A 112 -7.58 15.24 7.22
N SER A 113 -7.26 14.02 7.68
CA SER A 113 -6.90 13.75 9.08
C SER A 113 -5.41 13.48 9.29
N PHE A 114 -4.68 13.10 8.24
CA PHE A 114 -3.28 12.68 8.39
C PHE A 114 -2.28 13.34 7.41
#